data_813d6a8d48ddbcc10b2ae8a4f510ef44
#
_entry.id   813d6a8d48ddbcc10b2ae8a4f510ef44
#
_cell.length_a   1.000
_cell.length_b   1.000
_cell.length_c   1.000
_cell.angle_alpha   90.00
_cell.angle_beta   90.00
_cell.angle_gamma   90.00
#
_symmetry.space_group_name_H-M   'P 1'
#
loop_
_entity.id
_entity.type
_entity.pdbx_description
1 polymer ?
#
loop_
_entity_poly.entity_id
_entity_poly.type
_entity_poly.pdbx_seq_one_letter_code
_entity_poly.pdbx_strand_id
1 'polypeptide(L)'
;RLSEFCMKADRVCSSEEEKAFLQKYLDNESRKILPGAALVGAGCGSYELITLKGLSEIRRAEVIVYDDLIDEHLLEFAPESCELIYAGKRSGRHSKAQEEINELLVEKALEGRYVVRLKGGDPYVFGRGGEEALALKEHGIPVHEVPGVTSGIGLCGMAGIPVTHRGASRGFHVITGHTADNLSPEVEEIRWKSYAKLDETFVFLMGLKSIDMITEKLMRYGKLSDT
;
A
#
# COMPACT_ATOMS: atom_id res chain seq x y z
N ARG A 1 20.19 7.81 -13.78
CA ARG A 1 21.03 8.27 -12.61
C ARG A 1 20.99 7.28 -11.45
N LEU A 2 19.86 6.67 -11.11
CA LEU A 2 19.79 5.53 -10.15
C LEU A 2 20.49 4.28 -10.72
N SER A 3 20.35 4.04 -12.02
CA SER A 3 21.09 2.96 -12.72
C SER A 3 22.61 3.14 -12.70
N GLU A 4 23.10 4.37 -12.75
CA GLU A 4 24.54 4.65 -12.61
C GLU A 4 25.05 4.39 -11.19
N PHE A 5 24.20 4.61 -10.18
CA PHE A 5 24.52 4.29 -8.79
C PHE A 5 24.57 2.76 -8.57
N CYS A 6 23.58 2.03 -9.07
CA CYS A 6 23.54 0.56 -8.98
C CYS A 6 24.70 -0.10 -9.76
N MET A 7 25.15 0.46 -10.87
CA MET A 7 26.28 -0.06 -11.64
C MET A 7 27.65 0.25 -11.04
N LYS A 8 27.73 1.17 -10.06
CA LYS A 8 28.93 1.44 -9.27
C LYS A 8 28.97 0.69 -7.93
N ALA A 9 28.02 -0.19 -7.69
CA ALA A 9 27.80 -0.89 -6.40
C ALA A 9 28.86 -1.95 -6.04
N ASP A 10 29.93 -2.10 -6.79
CA ASP A 10 31.13 -2.81 -6.32
C ASP A 10 31.94 -2.03 -5.28
N ARG A 11 31.55 -0.80 -4.94
CA ARG A 11 32.09 -0.03 -3.83
C ARG A 11 31.06 -0.03 -2.70
N VAL A 12 31.44 -0.58 -1.56
CA VAL A 12 30.75 -0.35 -0.30
C VAL A 12 30.82 1.16 -0.03
N CYS A 13 29.72 1.88 -0.28
CA CYS A 13 29.62 3.29 0.10
C CYS A 13 29.74 3.42 1.61
N SER A 14 30.43 4.45 2.09
CA SER A 14 30.38 4.77 3.52
C SER A 14 28.95 5.22 3.90
N SER A 15 28.59 5.01 5.17
CA SER A 15 27.27 5.45 5.65
C SER A 15 27.03 6.97 5.49
N GLU A 16 28.10 7.76 5.42
CA GLU A 16 28.04 9.20 5.17
C GLU A 16 27.81 9.53 3.69
N GLU A 17 28.40 8.76 2.77
CA GLU A 17 28.15 8.92 1.33
C GLU A 17 26.70 8.55 0.97
N GLU A 18 26.16 7.50 1.59
CA GLU A 18 24.75 7.12 1.45
C GLU A 18 23.81 8.21 1.98
N LYS A 19 24.09 8.75 3.17
CA LYS A 19 23.35 9.87 3.74
C LYS A 19 23.39 11.10 2.84
N ALA A 20 24.57 11.47 2.34
CA ALA A 20 24.75 12.60 1.45
C ALA A 20 24.01 12.41 0.11
N PHE A 21 24.00 11.18 -0.44
CA PHE A 21 23.24 10.85 -1.63
C PHE A 21 21.73 10.97 -1.40
N LEU A 22 21.24 10.38 -0.31
CA LEU A 22 19.83 10.46 0.07
C LEU A 22 19.40 11.90 0.35
N GLN A 23 20.21 12.67 1.08
CA GLN A 23 19.94 14.08 1.34
C GLN A 23 19.87 14.88 0.03
N LYS A 24 20.85 14.70 -0.86
CA LYS A 24 20.88 15.37 -2.17
C LYS A 24 19.70 14.96 -3.07
N TYR A 25 19.25 13.69 -2.97
CA TYR A 25 18.05 13.23 -3.69
C TYR A 25 16.79 13.94 -3.16
N LEU A 26 16.65 14.03 -1.84
CA LEU A 26 15.51 14.64 -1.20
C LEU A 26 15.51 16.19 -1.38
N ASP A 27 16.68 16.84 -1.35
CA ASP A 27 16.81 18.28 -1.55
C ASP A 27 16.59 18.71 -3.01
N ASN A 28 16.93 17.87 -3.99
CA ASN A 28 16.71 18.15 -5.41
C ASN A 28 15.21 18.17 -5.80
N GLU A 29 14.33 17.75 -4.90
CA GLU A 29 12.89 17.81 -5.09
C GLU A 29 12.26 19.12 -4.57
N SER A 30 13.04 20.19 -4.31
CA SER A 30 12.56 21.55 -3.96
C SER A 30 11.79 22.19 -5.12
N ARG A 31 10.86 21.45 -5.70
CA ARG A 31 9.91 21.98 -6.68
C ARG A 31 8.85 22.76 -5.92
N LYS A 32 8.44 23.88 -6.51
CA LYS A 32 7.29 24.65 -6.05
C LYS A 32 6.13 23.66 -5.78
N ILE A 33 5.68 23.62 -4.53
CA ILE A 33 4.53 22.81 -4.13
C ILE A 33 3.33 23.38 -4.89
N LEU A 34 2.74 22.57 -5.74
CA LEU A 34 1.49 22.91 -6.42
C LEU A 34 0.34 22.24 -5.66
N PRO A 35 -0.80 22.93 -5.54
CA PRO A 35 -2.00 22.32 -4.98
C PRO A 35 -2.33 20.99 -5.67
N GLY A 36 -2.78 20.01 -4.89
CA GLY A 36 -3.08 18.68 -5.40
C GLY A 36 -2.95 17.61 -4.33
N ALA A 37 -2.96 16.35 -4.75
CA ALA A 37 -2.85 15.23 -3.82
C ALA A 37 -1.89 14.14 -4.32
N ALA A 38 -1.28 13.42 -3.36
CA ALA A 38 -0.57 12.18 -3.60
C ALA A 38 -1.17 11.05 -2.76
N LEU A 39 -1.45 9.91 -3.39
CA LEU A 39 -1.78 8.68 -2.70
C LEU A 39 -0.49 7.89 -2.53
N VAL A 40 0.00 7.79 -1.31
CA VAL A 40 1.33 7.26 -1.02
C VAL A 40 1.25 5.94 -0.28
N GLY A 41 1.86 4.91 -0.85
CA GLY A 41 2.04 3.62 -0.20
C GLY A 41 3.14 3.71 0.87
N ALA A 42 2.76 3.45 2.10
CA ALA A 42 3.67 3.47 3.26
C ALA A 42 4.54 2.22 3.38
N GLY A 43 4.28 1.20 2.55
CA GLY A 43 4.87 -0.12 2.75
C GLY A 43 4.13 -0.92 3.84
N CYS A 44 4.64 -2.08 4.18
CA CYS A 44 4.01 -3.01 5.10
C CYS A 44 4.90 -3.31 6.32
N GLY A 45 4.43 -2.95 7.52
CA GLY A 45 5.02 -3.31 8.80
C GLY A 45 6.09 -2.39 9.34
N SER A 46 7.04 -1.90 8.53
CA SER A 46 8.13 -1.02 8.96
C SER A 46 8.20 0.24 8.09
N TYR A 47 8.51 1.37 8.71
CA TYR A 47 8.78 2.62 8.01
C TYR A 47 9.94 2.52 7.01
N GLU A 48 10.87 1.57 7.20
CA GLU A 48 11.99 1.31 6.28
C GLU A 48 11.53 0.79 4.91
N LEU A 49 10.29 0.31 4.80
CA LEU A 49 9.72 -0.15 3.53
C LEU A 49 9.03 0.95 2.72
N ILE A 50 9.14 2.19 3.16
CA ILE A 50 8.73 3.34 2.35
C ILE A 50 9.65 3.48 1.13
N THR A 51 9.10 3.86 -0.01
CA THR A 51 9.92 4.22 -1.16
C THR A 51 10.54 5.60 -0.98
N LEU A 52 11.69 5.86 -1.61
CA LEU A 52 12.29 7.21 -1.60
C LEU A 52 11.32 8.27 -2.12
N LYS A 53 10.50 7.92 -3.10
CA LYS A 53 9.47 8.81 -3.63
C LYS A 53 8.39 9.08 -2.59
N GLY A 54 7.93 8.05 -1.89
CA GLY A 54 6.96 8.20 -0.80
C GLY A 54 7.48 9.09 0.32
N LEU A 55 8.73 8.89 0.73
CA LEU A 55 9.37 9.74 1.73
C LEU A 55 9.47 11.21 1.28
N SER A 56 9.78 11.44 0.01
CA SER A 56 9.81 12.78 -0.57
C SER A 56 8.43 13.46 -0.54
N GLU A 57 7.35 12.71 -0.79
CA GLU A 57 5.99 13.26 -0.70
C GLU A 57 5.61 13.60 0.74
N ILE A 58 5.97 12.77 1.73
CA ILE A 58 5.75 13.06 3.16
C ILE A 58 6.45 14.37 3.56
N ARG A 59 7.72 14.55 3.16
CA ARG A 59 8.53 15.72 3.53
C ARG A 59 8.04 17.05 2.94
N ARG A 60 7.19 17.00 1.94
CA ARG A 60 6.61 18.19 1.30
C ARG A 60 5.12 18.37 1.56
N ALA A 61 4.52 17.47 2.33
CA ALA A 61 3.10 17.52 2.62
C ALA A 61 2.73 18.73 3.49
N GLU A 62 1.61 19.38 3.15
CA GLU A 62 0.97 20.38 3.99
C GLU A 62 -0.15 19.78 4.84
N VAL A 63 -0.71 18.66 4.35
CA VAL A 63 -1.67 17.81 5.07
C VAL A 63 -1.32 16.36 4.84
N ILE A 64 -1.30 15.55 5.89
CA ILE A 64 -1.22 14.08 5.79
C ILE A 64 -2.48 13.48 6.39
N VAL A 65 -3.21 12.71 5.56
CA VAL A 65 -4.36 11.90 6.02
C VAL A 65 -3.91 10.44 6.08
N TYR A 66 -3.98 9.82 7.26
CA TYR A 66 -3.43 8.49 7.52
C TYR A 66 -4.36 7.61 8.37
N ASP A 67 -4.06 6.31 8.45
CA ASP A 67 -4.82 5.31 9.22
C ASP A 67 -3.90 4.38 10.04
N ASP A 68 -4.50 3.39 10.74
CA ASP A 68 -3.80 2.45 11.63
C ASP A 68 -2.79 1.51 10.92
N LEU A 69 -2.81 1.43 9.59
CA LEU A 69 -2.01 0.44 8.86
C LEU A 69 -0.63 0.96 8.48
N ILE A 70 -0.30 2.18 8.87
CA ILE A 70 1.04 2.74 8.66
C ILE A 70 1.91 2.60 9.92
N ASP A 71 3.21 2.64 9.74
CA ASP A 71 4.15 2.86 10.84
C ASP A 71 4.17 4.37 11.16
N GLU A 72 3.78 4.74 12.39
CA GLU A 72 3.66 6.15 12.80
C GLU A 72 5.00 6.91 12.78
N HIS A 73 6.16 6.21 12.83
CA HIS A 73 7.47 6.86 12.65
C HIS A 73 7.59 7.58 11.31
N LEU A 74 6.79 7.20 10.29
CA LEU A 74 6.74 7.94 9.03
C LEU A 74 6.27 9.38 9.18
N LEU A 75 5.45 9.67 10.18
CA LEU A 75 4.93 11.02 10.43
C LEU A 75 6.01 11.96 10.98
N GLU A 76 7.09 11.43 11.55
CA GLU A 76 8.23 12.23 12.02
C GLU A 76 9.01 12.89 10.88
N PHE A 77 8.86 12.39 9.65
CA PHE A 77 9.47 12.98 8.45
C PHE A 77 8.65 14.13 7.84
N ALA A 78 7.44 14.37 8.34
CA ALA A 78 6.60 15.46 7.88
C ALA A 78 7.16 16.82 8.38
N PRO A 79 6.91 17.94 7.65
CA PRO A 79 7.21 19.26 8.15
C PRO A 79 6.50 19.56 9.48
N GLU A 80 7.11 20.32 10.37
CA GLU A 80 6.48 20.74 11.64
C GLU A 80 5.15 21.48 11.44
N SER A 81 4.99 22.17 10.31
CA SER A 81 3.77 22.89 9.93
C SER A 81 2.71 21.99 9.29
N CYS A 82 3.00 20.71 9.07
CA CYS A 82 2.09 19.78 8.41
C CYS A 82 0.92 19.42 9.33
N GLU A 83 -0.30 19.53 8.81
CA GLU A 83 -1.50 19.07 9.52
C GLU A 83 -1.62 17.53 9.40
N LEU A 84 -1.61 16.84 10.54
CA LEU A 84 -1.76 15.39 10.59
C LEU A 84 -3.21 15.03 10.93
N ILE A 85 -3.92 14.35 10.01
CA ILE A 85 -5.33 13.98 10.18
C ILE A 85 -5.45 12.45 10.19
N TYR A 86 -5.86 11.93 11.34
CA TYR A 86 -6.13 10.51 11.48
C TYR A 86 -7.52 10.15 10.94
N ALA A 87 -7.59 9.18 10.02
CA ALA A 87 -8.81 8.71 9.37
C ALA A 87 -9.15 7.23 9.67
N GLY A 88 -8.38 6.57 10.54
CA GLY A 88 -8.56 5.14 10.88
C GLY A 88 -9.63 4.87 11.95
N LYS A 89 -9.70 3.61 12.38
CA LYS A 89 -10.64 3.13 13.41
C LYS A 89 -10.02 3.23 14.79
N ARG A 90 -10.40 4.21 15.60
CA ARG A 90 -10.07 4.17 17.04
C ARG A 90 -11.15 3.41 17.81
N SER A 91 -10.74 2.62 18.81
CA SER A 91 -11.65 1.95 19.75
C SER A 91 -12.72 2.91 20.29
N GLY A 92 -13.99 2.61 20.02
CA GLY A 92 -15.14 3.43 20.47
C GLY A 92 -15.58 4.56 19.54
N ARG A 93 -14.92 4.77 18.39
CA ARG A 93 -15.40 5.68 17.33
C ARG A 93 -15.62 4.89 16.03
N HIS A 94 -16.71 5.18 15.34
CA HIS A 94 -16.93 4.65 13.99
C HIS A 94 -15.77 5.08 13.11
N SER A 95 -15.24 4.14 12.28
CA SER A 95 -14.32 4.55 11.19
C SER A 95 -15.06 5.55 10.32
N LYS A 96 -14.35 6.56 9.83
CA LYS A 96 -14.89 7.37 8.74
C LYS A 96 -15.32 6.46 7.60
N ALA A 97 -16.51 6.65 7.09
CA ALA A 97 -16.92 6.01 5.85
C ALA A 97 -15.93 6.41 4.74
N GLN A 98 -15.81 5.61 3.70
CA GLN A 98 -14.88 5.96 2.60
C GLN A 98 -15.27 7.29 1.96
N GLU A 99 -16.55 7.57 1.90
CA GLU A 99 -17.10 8.83 1.40
C GLU A 99 -16.59 10.02 2.22
N GLU A 100 -16.58 9.92 3.55
CA GLU A 100 -16.07 10.98 4.43
C GLU A 100 -14.56 11.20 4.26
N ILE A 101 -13.80 10.14 3.95
CA ILE A 101 -12.36 10.25 3.63
C ILE A 101 -12.18 10.95 2.28
N ASN A 102 -12.97 10.57 1.29
CA ASN A 102 -12.92 11.18 -0.04
C ASN A 102 -13.26 12.69 0.05
N GLU A 103 -14.32 13.04 0.78
CA GLU A 103 -14.72 14.43 1.01
C GLU A 103 -13.62 15.23 1.73
N LEU A 104 -13.00 14.65 2.75
CA LEU A 104 -11.89 15.27 3.48
C LEU A 104 -10.69 15.56 2.58
N LEU A 105 -10.30 14.59 1.72
CA LEU A 105 -9.19 14.78 0.79
C LEU A 105 -9.48 15.90 -0.22
N VAL A 106 -10.70 15.93 -0.73
CA VAL A 106 -11.17 16.98 -1.66
C VAL A 106 -11.19 18.35 -0.97
N GLU A 107 -11.78 18.45 0.23
CA GLU A 107 -11.84 19.68 1.01
C GLU A 107 -10.44 20.28 1.20
N LYS A 108 -9.50 19.48 1.74
CA LYS A 108 -8.13 19.94 2.01
C LYS A 108 -7.37 20.35 0.75
N ALA A 109 -7.60 19.68 -0.36
CA ALA A 109 -6.95 20.05 -1.62
C ALA A 109 -7.57 21.32 -2.25
N LEU A 110 -8.89 21.53 -2.10
CA LEU A 110 -9.58 22.75 -2.54
C LEU A 110 -9.20 24.01 -1.72
N GLU A 111 -8.71 23.83 -0.47
CA GLU A 111 -8.06 24.88 0.31
C GLU A 111 -6.73 25.37 -0.32
N GLY A 112 -6.30 24.77 -1.43
CA GLY A 112 -5.05 25.06 -2.12
C GLY A 112 -3.84 24.36 -1.53
N ARG A 113 -4.02 23.39 -0.66
CA ARG A 113 -2.98 22.65 0.05
C ARG A 113 -2.53 21.41 -0.72
N TYR A 114 -1.29 21.01 -0.47
CA TYR A 114 -0.76 19.74 -0.96
C TYR A 114 -1.06 18.63 0.04
N VAL A 115 -1.93 17.70 -0.37
CA VAL A 115 -2.44 16.62 0.49
C VAL A 115 -1.75 15.31 0.21
N VAL A 116 -1.21 14.66 1.23
CA VAL A 116 -0.71 13.29 1.14
C VAL A 116 -1.68 12.36 1.86
N ARG A 117 -2.27 11.42 1.13
CA ARG A 117 -2.99 10.29 1.70
C ARG A 117 -2.00 9.14 1.88
N LEU A 118 -1.58 8.90 3.13
CA LEU A 118 -0.62 7.85 3.48
C LEU A 118 -1.38 6.57 3.83
N LYS A 119 -1.11 5.49 3.10
CA LYS A 119 -1.85 4.22 3.14
C LYS A 119 -0.91 3.05 3.40
N GLY A 120 -1.27 2.15 4.32
CA GLY A 120 -0.49 0.93 4.53
C GLY A 120 -0.39 0.07 3.26
N GLY A 121 0.79 -0.51 3.02
CA GLY A 121 1.08 -1.28 1.82
C GLY A 121 1.14 -0.42 0.57
N ASP A 122 0.33 -0.76 -0.42
CA ASP A 122 0.19 -0.07 -1.70
C ASP A 122 -1.23 0.50 -1.83
N PRO A 123 -1.42 1.75 -2.27
CA PRO A 123 -2.74 2.39 -2.36
C PRO A 123 -3.75 1.65 -3.24
N TYR A 124 -3.27 0.98 -4.29
CA TYR A 124 -4.13 0.31 -5.28
C TYR A 124 -4.30 -1.19 -5.04
N VAL A 125 -3.60 -1.77 -4.06
CA VAL A 125 -3.75 -3.18 -3.69
C VAL A 125 -4.66 -3.30 -2.46
N PHE A 126 -5.95 -3.52 -2.69
CA PHE A 126 -7.01 -3.59 -1.66
C PHE A 126 -7.08 -2.37 -0.73
N GLY A 127 -6.48 -1.25 -1.14
CA GLY A 127 -6.41 -0.02 -0.37
C GLY A 127 -7.49 1.02 -0.69
N ARG A 128 -8.39 0.75 -1.64
CA ARG A 128 -9.42 1.69 -2.12
C ARG A 128 -8.87 3.02 -2.67
N GLY A 129 -7.56 3.10 -2.93
CA GLY A 129 -6.93 4.31 -3.48
C GLY A 129 -7.51 4.76 -4.84
N GLY A 130 -8.06 3.80 -5.61
CA GLY A 130 -8.75 4.12 -6.86
C GLY A 130 -10.00 4.99 -6.65
N GLU A 131 -10.77 4.74 -5.59
CA GLU A 131 -11.95 5.52 -5.22
C GLU A 131 -11.55 6.95 -4.78
N GLU A 132 -10.49 7.05 -3.95
CA GLU A 132 -9.93 8.34 -3.51
C GLU A 132 -9.40 9.16 -4.71
N ALA A 133 -8.70 8.51 -5.65
CA ALA A 133 -8.19 9.16 -6.86
C ALA A 133 -9.32 9.65 -7.78
N LEU A 134 -10.40 8.88 -7.91
CA LEU A 134 -11.57 9.28 -8.71
C LEU A 134 -12.25 10.49 -8.09
N ALA A 135 -12.51 10.48 -6.79
CA ALA A 135 -13.14 11.59 -6.08
C ALA A 135 -12.36 12.91 -6.27
N LEU A 136 -11.01 12.86 -6.14
CA LEU A 136 -10.16 14.02 -6.37
C LEU A 136 -10.23 14.51 -7.83
N LYS A 137 -10.18 13.59 -8.80
CA LYS A 137 -10.25 13.93 -10.24
C LYS A 137 -11.59 14.53 -10.64
N GLU A 138 -12.70 14.06 -10.08
CA GLU A 138 -14.04 14.61 -10.33
C GLU A 138 -14.16 16.07 -9.91
N HIS A 139 -13.35 16.51 -8.93
CA HIS A 139 -13.26 17.90 -8.49
C HIS A 139 -12.12 18.69 -9.18
N GLY A 140 -11.51 18.14 -10.24
CA GLY A 140 -10.45 18.79 -11.00
C GLY A 140 -9.12 18.89 -10.25
N ILE A 141 -8.92 18.14 -9.16
CA ILE A 141 -7.73 18.16 -8.35
C ILE A 141 -6.66 17.25 -8.96
N PRO A 142 -5.45 17.77 -9.27
CA PRO A 142 -4.35 16.94 -9.71
C PRO A 142 -3.99 15.89 -8.66
N VAL A 143 -3.98 14.63 -9.03
CA VAL A 143 -3.63 13.53 -8.13
C VAL A 143 -2.70 12.55 -8.83
N HIS A 144 -1.72 12.06 -8.09
CA HIS A 144 -0.85 10.96 -8.54
C HIS A 144 -0.69 9.93 -7.42
N GLU A 145 -0.34 8.73 -7.82
CA GLU A 145 -0.07 7.62 -6.91
C GLU A 145 1.44 7.38 -6.82
N VAL A 146 1.89 7.02 -5.63
CA VAL A 146 3.24 6.56 -5.33
C VAL A 146 3.16 5.16 -4.77
N PRO A 147 3.62 4.14 -5.52
CA PRO A 147 3.54 2.76 -5.11
C PRO A 147 4.24 2.49 -3.77
N GLY A 148 3.70 1.55 -3.02
CA GLY A 148 4.31 1.04 -1.81
C GLY A 148 4.55 -0.47 -1.87
N VAL A 149 5.36 -1.00 -0.95
CA VAL A 149 5.56 -2.44 -0.81
C VAL A 149 4.30 -3.07 -0.22
N THR A 150 3.49 -3.72 -1.07
CA THR A 150 2.29 -4.42 -0.62
C THR A 150 2.61 -5.59 0.31
N SER A 151 1.81 -5.79 1.36
CA SER A 151 1.93 -6.93 2.28
C SER A 151 1.83 -8.28 1.57
N GLY A 152 1.12 -8.35 0.45
CA GLY A 152 0.99 -9.57 -0.36
C GLY A 152 2.31 -10.11 -0.92
N ILE A 153 3.34 -9.27 -0.97
CA ILE A 153 4.69 -9.68 -1.39
C ILE A 153 5.68 -9.43 -0.24
N GLY A 154 5.63 -8.26 0.38
CA GLY A 154 6.61 -7.83 1.37
C GLY A 154 6.64 -8.71 2.61
N LEU A 155 5.49 -8.99 3.23
CA LEU A 155 5.43 -9.83 4.43
C LEU A 155 5.82 -11.29 4.13
N CYS A 156 5.43 -11.83 2.97
CA CYS A 156 5.87 -13.16 2.57
C CYS A 156 7.41 -13.23 2.47
N GLY A 157 8.02 -12.27 1.80
CA GLY A 157 9.48 -12.19 1.68
C GLY A 157 10.19 -12.03 3.02
N MET A 158 9.69 -11.17 3.91
CA MET A 158 10.23 -10.97 5.27
C MET A 158 10.09 -12.24 6.13
N ALA A 159 9.06 -13.06 5.90
CA ALA A 159 8.89 -14.35 6.55
C ALA A 159 9.74 -15.48 5.91
N GLY A 160 10.55 -15.18 4.89
CA GLY A 160 11.36 -16.17 4.17
C GLY A 160 10.53 -17.04 3.22
N ILE A 161 9.32 -16.63 2.86
CA ILE A 161 8.42 -17.36 1.97
C ILE A 161 8.40 -16.68 0.59
N PRO A 162 9.11 -17.20 -0.42
CA PRO A 162 9.06 -16.67 -1.76
C PRO A 162 7.68 -16.98 -2.38
N VAL A 163 7.01 -15.96 -2.90
CA VAL A 163 5.69 -16.12 -3.56
C VAL A 163 5.78 -16.84 -4.91
N THR A 164 6.98 -16.89 -5.51
CA THR A 164 7.29 -17.69 -6.70
C THR A 164 8.59 -18.45 -6.51
N HIS A 165 8.67 -19.68 -7.03
CA HIS A 165 9.89 -20.48 -6.97
C HIS A 165 9.98 -21.38 -8.20
N ARG A 166 11.17 -21.41 -8.84
CA ARG A 166 11.41 -22.27 -10.01
C ARG A 166 11.19 -23.73 -9.62
N GLY A 167 10.33 -24.42 -10.33
CA GLY A 167 10.00 -25.82 -10.11
C GLY A 167 8.90 -26.10 -9.07
N ALA A 168 8.47 -25.06 -8.31
CA ALA A 168 7.37 -25.19 -7.34
C ALA A 168 6.17 -24.32 -7.74
N SER A 169 6.35 -23.03 -7.96
CA SER A 169 5.26 -22.12 -8.30
C SER A 169 5.69 -21.07 -9.34
N ARG A 170 5.02 -21.04 -10.49
CA ARG A 170 5.33 -20.13 -11.60
C ARG A 170 4.54 -18.84 -11.55
N GLY A 171 3.53 -18.78 -10.71
CA GLY A 171 2.66 -17.62 -10.54
C GLY A 171 2.18 -17.51 -9.10
N PHE A 172 1.61 -16.37 -8.77
CA PHE A 172 0.95 -16.19 -7.49
C PHE A 172 -0.29 -15.31 -7.64
N HIS A 173 -1.26 -15.54 -6.77
CA HIS A 173 -2.51 -14.80 -6.70
C HIS A 173 -2.61 -14.07 -5.36
N VAL A 174 -2.88 -12.78 -5.40
CA VAL A 174 -3.21 -11.99 -4.21
C VAL A 174 -4.71 -11.78 -4.19
N ILE A 175 -5.37 -12.30 -3.17
CA ILE A 175 -6.83 -12.40 -3.08
C ILE A 175 -7.28 -11.81 -1.74
N THR A 176 -8.44 -11.14 -1.73
CA THR A 176 -9.06 -10.75 -0.47
C THR A 176 -9.75 -11.96 0.19
N GLY A 177 -9.50 -12.17 1.48
CA GLY A 177 -10.22 -13.16 2.29
C GLY A 177 -11.62 -12.69 2.71
N HIS A 178 -11.98 -11.43 2.42
CA HIS A 178 -13.37 -11.00 2.54
C HIS A 178 -14.18 -11.52 1.37
N THR A 179 -15.27 -12.21 1.67
CA THR A 179 -16.28 -12.56 0.67
C THR A 179 -16.96 -11.26 0.24
N ALA A 180 -16.99 -11.00 -1.07
CA ALA A 180 -17.80 -9.92 -1.59
C ALA A 180 -19.28 -10.29 -1.41
N ASP A 181 -20.01 -9.46 -0.69
CA ASP A 181 -21.42 -9.70 -0.37
C ASP A 181 -22.37 -9.79 -1.59
N ASN A 182 -21.82 -9.65 -2.81
CA ASN A 182 -22.59 -9.50 -4.04
C ASN A 182 -22.38 -10.65 -5.07
N LEU A 183 -21.67 -11.71 -4.72
CA LEU A 183 -21.52 -12.85 -5.63
C LEU A 183 -22.62 -13.88 -5.35
N SER A 184 -23.25 -14.42 -6.42
CA SER A 184 -24.14 -15.55 -6.23
C SER A 184 -23.36 -16.78 -5.75
N PRO A 185 -24.00 -17.68 -4.96
CA PRO A 185 -23.36 -18.89 -4.46
C PRO A 185 -22.71 -19.73 -5.58
N GLU A 186 -23.33 -19.77 -6.77
CA GLU A 186 -22.84 -20.52 -7.92
C GLU A 186 -21.54 -19.93 -8.46
N VAL A 187 -21.44 -18.60 -8.55
CA VAL A 187 -20.23 -17.88 -9.01
C VAL A 187 -19.10 -18.06 -8.00
N GLU A 188 -19.43 -18.01 -6.72
CA GLU A 188 -18.47 -18.26 -5.65
C GLU A 188 -17.92 -19.71 -5.72
N GLU A 189 -18.79 -20.68 -5.92
CA GLU A 189 -18.40 -22.09 -6.08
C GLU A 189 -17.47 -22.31 -7.27
N ILE A 190 -17.78 -21.73 -8.44
CA ILE A 190 -16.95 -21.80 -9.63
C ILE A 190 -15.56 -21.20 -9.35
N ARG A 191 -15.48 -20.10 -8.63
CA ARG A 191 -14.24 -19.44 -8.24
C ARG A 191 -13.36 -20.36 -7.39
N TRP A 192 -13.92 -20.98 -6.33
CA TRP A 192 -13.17 -21.89 -5.46
C TRP A 192 -12.71 -23.16 -6.20
N LYS A 193 -13.54 -23.73 -7.07
CA LYS A 193 -13.17 -24.83 -7.97
C LYS A 193 -12.00 -24.45 -8.88
N SER A 194 -11.98 -23.23 -9.36
CA SER A 194 -10.90 -22.72 -10.22
C SER A 194 -9.60 -22.55 -9.43
N TYR A 195 -9.65 -21.92 -8.26
CA TYR A 195 -8.48 -21.76 -7.39
C TYR A 195 -7.86 -23.10 -7.00
N ALA A 196 -8.66 -24.08 -6.62
CA ALA A 196 -8.16 -25.39 -6.20
C ALA A 196 -7.40 -26.14 -7.31
N LYS A 197 -7.65 -25.84 -8.58
CA LYS A 197 -6.99 -26.45 -9.73
C LYS A 197 -5.66 -25.78 -10.12
N LEU A 198 -5.42 -24.56 -9.66
CA LEU A 198 -4.20 -23.83 -9.99
C LEU A 198 -3.04 -24.36 -9.15
N ASP A 199 -1.93 -24.67 -9.80
CA ASP A 199 -0.68 -25.05 -9.14
C ASP A 199 0.21 -23.83 -8.93
N GLU A 200 -0.32 -22.88 -8.16
CA GLU A 200 0.29 -21.57 -7.92
C GLU A 200 0.13 -21.15 -6.46
N THR A 201 0.90 -20.17 -6.03
CA THR A 201 0.85 -19.67 -4.67
C THR A 201 -0.37 -18.75 -4.48
N PHE A 202 -1.08 -18.92 -3.39
CA PHE A 202 -2.17 -18.02 -3.00
C PHE A 202 -1.80 -17.22 -1.74
N VAL A 203 -1.97 -15.91 -1.83
CA VAL A 203 -1.80 -14.99 -0.72
C VAL A 203 -3.17 -14.36 -0.41
N PHE A 204 -3.74 -14.72 0.71
CA PHE A 204 -5.03 -14.20 1.15
C PHE A 204 -4.82 -13.02 2.10
N LEU A 205 -5.08 -11.81 1.62
CA LEU A 205 -5.09 -10.62 2.46
C LEU A 205 -6.43 -10.51 3.21
N MET A 206 -6.42 -9.96 4.42
CA MET A 206 -7.62 -9.83 5.28
C MET A 206 -8.33 -11.16 5.58
N GLY A 207 -7.62 -12.29 5.41
CA GLY A 207 -8.18 -13.65 5.47
C GLY A 207 -8.14 -14.30 6.85
N LEU A 208 -7.57 -13.69 7.88
CA LEU A 208 -7.32 -14.35 9.17
C LEU A 208 -8.61 -14.88 9.83
N LYS A 209 -9.70 -14.12 9.78
CA LYS A 209 -11.00 -14.53 10.32
C LYS A 209 -11.70 -15.59 9.47
N SER A 210 -11.29 -15.74 8.23
CA SER A 210 -11.90 -16.66 7.24
C SER A 210 -10.99 -17.83 6.90
N ILE A 211 -9.89 -18.03 7.62
CA ILE A 211 -8.85 -19.02 7.27
C ILE A 211 -9.41 -20.43 7.22
N ASP A 212 -10.25 -20.80 8.18
CA ASP A 212 -10.86 -22.14 8.24
C ASP A 212 -11.77 -22.39 7.02
N MET A 213 -12.60 -21.41 6.67
CA MET A 213 -13.47 -21.48 5.49
C MET A 213 -12.66 -21.53 4.21
N ILE A 214 -11.57 -20.76 4.09
CA ILE A 214 -10.69 -20.74 2.91
C ILE A 214 -10.05 -22.12 2.72
N THR A 215 -9.47 -22.68 3.77
CA THR A 215 -8.80 -23.99 3.73
C THR A 215 -9.78 -25.12 3.45
N GLU A 216 -10.94 -25.11 4.11
CA GLU A 216 -12.01 -26.09 3.86
C GLU A 216 -12.45 -26.08 2.39
N LYS A 217 -12.72 -24.88 1.82
CA LYS A 217 -13.14 -24.77 0.43
C LYS A 217 -12.06 -25.22 -0.56
N LEU A 218 -10.80 -24.86 -0.34
CA LEU A 218 -9.69 -25.30 -1.18
C LEU A 218 -9.53 -26.83 -1.16
N MET A 219 -9.55 -27.43 0.03
CA MET A 219 -9.47 -28.90 0.18
C MET A 219 -10.68 -29.61 -0.43
N ARG A 220 -11.89 -29.08 -0.22
CA ARG A 220 -13.13 -29.63 -0.79
C ARG A 220 -13.07 -29.74 -2.32
N TYR A 221 -12.36 -28.83 -2.98
CA TYR A 221 -12.24 -28.81 -4.43
C TYR A 221 -10.92 -29.36 -4.96
N GLY A 222 -10.10 -29.98 -4.11
CA GLY A 222 -9.00 -30.84 -4.54
C GLY A 222 -7.59 -30.40 -4.16
N LYS A 223 -7.42 -29.29 -3.39
CA LYS A 223 -6.11 -29.01 -2.79
C LYS A 223 -5.81 -30.03 -1.70
N LEU A 224 -4.55 -30.44 -1.60
CA LEU A 224 -4.10 -31.35 -0.54
C LEU A 224 -3.98 -30.57 0.79
N SER A 225 -4.09 -31.28 1.91
CA SER A 225 -4.00 -30.68 3.26
C SER A 225 -2.59 -30.19 3.63
N ASP A 226 -1.60 -30.59 2.87
CA ASP A 226 -0.18 -30.27 3.03
C ASP A 226 0.34 -29.26 1.96
N THR A 227 -0.59 -28.60 1.27
CA THR A 227 -0.28 -27.61 0.22
C THR A 227 0.00 -26.24 0.82
#